data_5bb985b730ba8523d779f96c267074c8
#
_entry.id   5bb985b730ba8523d779f96c267074c8
#
_cell.length_a   1.000
_cell.length_b   1.000
_cell.length_c   1.000
_cell.angle_alpha   90.00
_cell.angle_beta   90.00
_cell.angle_gamma   90.00
#
_symmetry.space_group_name_H-M   'P 1'
#
loop_
_entity.id
_entity.type
_entity.pdbx_description
1 polymer ?
#
loop_
_entity_poly.entity_id
_entity_poly.type
_entity_poly.pdbx_seq_one_letter_code
_entity_poly.pdbx_strand_id
1 'polypeptide(L)'
;MHLKKLISITLGTAMLASAAFVPTANAWSIYDSDYGMEGNEQSKTAVTDDMEEYRQNDSLESLVYTIRDDGSAMITSYSAKFWYDPDPNFTVELNIPSEIDGHPVTAIGDGALRESATKISGITLPPTIKEIGNRAIDCRYLKYLKLNDGLEVIKDYAINCGDLLETLVIPESVKYIGDEAISGEALKNITMPSNVEYMGKRIFFGSAYDKDANNRVDGIQYHGQYLIAGIRIGYAEIDNPDPSAPTENKQIHEWEAVGDIEIRDGTTLMGVDAFEMSDITSVKLPSTLKSISKLGFYWCKNLNNVVIPGTVKEIGDNAFSWCESLSNLTIEEGVEHIGEAAFFRCNNLNEVTIPKSVKQIDMHAFGWDYVDDYDVRNENLVIKCYSGTAAEQYAKDNGFKCILLDTGETIDKGEPTAAADDRYVCEEKGNKCAVKRFKDLKSADGDPDHYGIEFCLDNGIMAGTGADTFNPDDSITRAQFATMFYRFAGSPETSENSKFSDLTQDWYKKPIAWAAANGVLNGTGDTTFSPDDVITREQIAAIFYRYAQSKGLDMSVGDGWDLSKSGYNDSGDIADYALSAMNWCFEKGIMYIHSVNGYEYAIYPKVAPSRADTATMFLKFSYVLNNN
;
A
#
# COMPACT_ATOMS: atom_id res chain seq x y z
N MET A 1 -18.76 45.52 -10.46
CA MET A 1 -17.96 46.69 -10.08
C MET A 1 -16.86 46.22 -9.12
N HIS A 2 -15.67 46.06 -9.67
CA HIS A 2 -14.30 46.19 -9.11
C HIS A 2 -13.99 45.57 -7.73
N LEU A 3 -12.98 44.70 -7.56
CA LEU A 3 -11.55 45.06 -7.73
C LEU A 3 -10.66 43.81 -7.87
N LYS A 4 -9.80 43.84 -8.89
CA LYS A 4 -8.57 43.02 -8.97
C LYS A 4 -7.56 43.55 -7.93
N LYS A 5 -6.82 42.63 -7.29
CA LYS A 5 -5.49 42.94 -6.78
C LYS A 5 -4.52 41.81 -7.16
N LEU A 6 -3.65 42.16 -8.10
CA LEU A 6 -2.37 41.49 -8.30
C LEU A 6 -1.49 41.75 -7.07
N ILE A 7 -0.81 40.73 -6.60
CA ILE A 7 0.42 40.88 -5.83
C ILE A 7 1.50 40.04 -6.51
N SER A 8 2.45 40.76 -7.06
CA SER A 8 3.75 40.28 -7.54
C SER A 8 4.61 39.97 -6.31
N ILE A 9 5.20 38.78 -6.25
CA ILE A 9 6.26 38.50 -5.28
C ILE A 9 7.50 38.00 -6.04
N THR A 10 8.55 38.78 -5.80
CA THR A 10 9.92 38.63 -6.24
C THR A 10 10.56 37.28 -5.83
N LEU A 11 11.36 36.74 -6.74
CA LEU A 11 12.29 35.63 -6.49
C LEU A 11 13.22 35.95 -5.31
N GLY A 12 13.18 35.09 -4.32
CA GLY A 12 14.23 34.93 -3.32
C GLY A 12 14.74 33.50 -3.38
N THR A 13 16.00 33.36 -3.77
CA THR A 13 16.76 32.10 -3.75
C THR A 13 16.83 31.57 -2.33
N ALA A 14 16.21 30.43 -2.08
CA ALA A 14 16.42 29.63 -0.87
C ALA A 14 16.79 28.21 -1.31
N MET A 15 17.87 27.71 -0.74
CA MET A 15 18.46 26.41 -0.97
C MET A 15 17.45 25.29 -0.75
N LEU A 16 17.36 24.42 -1.75
CA LEU A 16 16.67 23.13 -1.67
C LEU A 16 17.42 22.22 -0.68
N ALA A 17 16.84 22.04 0.49
CA ALA A 17 17.06 20.82 1.25
C ALA A 17 16.11 19.76 0.65
N SER A 18 16.67 18.79 -0.04
CA SER A 18 15.94 17.64 -0.55
C SER A 18 15.49 16.79 0.64
N ALA A 19 14.26 16.95 1.08
CA ALA A 19 13.58 15.92 1.85
C ALA A 19 13.21 14.82 0.85
N ALA A 20 13.92 13.71 0.91
CA ALA A 20 13.53 12.50 0.20
C ALA A 20 12.20 12.01 0.80
N PHE A 21 11.16 12.02 -0.01
CA PHE A 21 9.90 11.36 0.29
C PHE A 21 10.16 9.86 0.31
N VAL A 22 10.03 9.22 1.44
CA VAL A 22 9.97 7.76 1.55
C VAL A 22 8.51 7.39 1.27
N PRO A 23 8.22 6.59 0.24
CA PRO A 23 6.85 6.17 -0.02
C PRO A 23 6.35 5.30 1.14
N THR A 24 5.20 5.62 1.71
CA THR A 24 4.48 4.73 2.60
C THR A 24 3.96 3.55 1.78
N ALA A 25 4.62 2.41 1.89
CA ALA A 25 4.22 1.19 1.20
C ALA A 25 3.03 0.57 1.95
N ASN A 26 1.84 0.71 1.43
CA ASN A 26 0.71 -0.16 1.78
C ASN A 26 0.91 -1.52 1.12
N ALA A 27 1.57 -2.44 1.82
CA ALA A 27 1.75 -3.80 1.35
C ALA A 27 0.84 -4.75 2.14
N TRP A 28 -0.16 -5.28 1.46
CA TRP A 28 -0.79 -6.53 1.87
C TRP A 28 0.10 -7.69 1.43
N SER A 29 0.61 -8.46 2.39
CA SER A 29 1.34 -9.67 2.08
C SER A 29 0.37 -10.75 1.65
N ILE A 30 0.51 -11.26 0.44
CA ILE A 30 -0.13 -12.52 0.00
C ILE A 30 0.98 -13.52 -0.27
N TYR A 31 0.85 -14.67 0.38
CA TYR A 31 1.61 -15.88 0.08
C TYR A 31 1.33 -16.34 -1.35
N ASP A 32 2.37 -16.48 -2.05
CA ASP A 32 2.96 -17.43 -2.93
C ASP A 32 2.13 -18.45 -3.71
N SER A 33 2.47 -18.56 -4.97
CA SER A 33 3.01 -19.78 -5.60
C SER A 33 3.29 -19.53 -7.07
N ASP A 34 4.43 -20.04 -7.51
CA ASP A 34 4.91 -20.21 -8.87
C ASP A 34 3.86 -20.13 -9.98
N TYR A 35 4.10 -19.28 -10.99
CA TYR A 35 4.11 -19.68 -12.39
C TYR A 35 4.46 -18.54 -13.35
N GLY A 36 5.44 -18.86 -14.19
CA GLY A 36 5.46 -18.64 -15.62
C GLY A 36 5.39 -17.22 -16.16
N MET A 37 6.56 -16.66 -16.45
CA MET A 37 6.72 -15.49 -17.30
C MET A 37 6.56 -15.85 -18.77
N GLU A 38 5.69 -15.18 -19.50
CA GLU A 38 5.91 -14.86 -20.89
C GLU A 38 5.83 -13.34 -21.05
N GLY A 39 7.01 -12.79 -21.32
CA GLY A 39 7.16 -11.36 -21.51
C GLY A 39 6.81 -10.92 -22.92
N ASN A 40 6.47 -9.68 -23.04
CA ASN A 40 6.64 -8.96 -24.30
C ASN A 40 7.07 -7.53 -24.00
N GLU A 41 8.17 -7.18 -24.52
CA GLU A 41 8.63 -6.15 -25.43
C GLU A 41 9.85 -5.37 -25.00
N GLN A 42 10.81 -5.40 -25.91
CA GLN A 42 12.04 -4.61 -25.99
C GLN A 42 13.14 -4.87 -24.95
N SER A 43 13.34 -6.15 -24.58
CA SER A 43 14.61 -6.54 -24.03
C SER A 43 15.64 -6.62 -25.16
N LYS A 44 16.70 -5.83 -25.07
CA LYS A 44 17.87 -5.96 -25.95
C LYS A 44 18.90 -6.85 -25.28
N THR A 45 19.38 -7.85 -26.00
CA THR A 45 20.53 -8.66 -25.60
C THR A 45 21.76 -8.07 -26.26
N ALA A 46 22.78 -7.70 -25.49
CA ALA A 46 24.08 -7.30 -26.05
C ALA A 46 24.80 -8.55 -26.59
N VAL A 47 25.00 -8.66 -27.88
CA VAL A 47 25.66 -9.80 -28.55
C VAL A 47 26.88 -9.31 -29.30
N THR A 48 28.05 -9.91 -29.07
CA THR A 48 29.25 -9.75 -29.87
C THR A 48 29.72 -11.09 -30.45
N ASP A 49 30.36 -11.04 -31.64
CA ASP A 49 30.52 -12.17 -32.57
C ASP A 49 31.85 -12.96 -32.52
N ASP A 50 32.70 -12.87 -31.47
CA ASP A 50 34.02 -13.56 -31.46
C ASP A 50 34.25 -14.54 -30.31
N MET A 51 34.44 -15.80 -30.61
CA MET A 51 34.44 -16.94 -29.67
C MET A 51 35.72 -17.15 -28.84
N GLU A 52 36.86 -16.58 -29.14
CA GLU A 52 38.14 -16.80 -28.42
C GLU A 52 38.38 -15.81 -27.26
N GLU A 53 37.75 -14.66 -27.25
CA GLU A 53 37.79 -13.67 -26.15
C GLU A 53 36.82 -13.98 -25.00
N TYR A 54 36.02 -14.97 -25.16
CA TYR A 54 34.84 -15.34 -24.33
C TYR A 54 35.17 -15.78 -22.90
N ARG A 55 36.37 -16.22 -22.61
CA ARG A 55 36.70 -16.72 -21.24
C ARG A 55 37.03 -15.65 -20.22
N GLN A 56 37.14 -14.39 -20.59
CA GLN A 56 37.41 -13.27 -19.68
C GLN A 56 36.28 -12.24 -19.57
N ASN A 57 35.22 -12.29 -20.40
CA ASN A 57 34.10 -11.34 -20.42
C ASN A 57 32.71 -11.98 -20.35
N ASP A 58 32.60 -13.18 -19.78
CA ASP A 58 31.32 -13.94 -19.72
C ASP A 58 30.13 -13.24 -19.03
N SER A 59 30.39 -12.16 -18.29
CA SER A 59 29.32 -11.50 -17.50
C SER A 59 28.43 -10.53 -18.30
N LEU A 60 28.94 -9.89 -19.34
CA LEU A 60 28.18 -8.87 -20.09
C LEU A 60 27.20 -9.46 -21.09
N GLU A 61 27.53 -10.57 -21.72
CA GLU A 61 26.75 -11.17 -22.81
C GLU A 61 25.53 -11.96 -22.34
N SER A 62 25.44 -12.22 -21.03
CA SER A 62 24.37 -12.99 -20.41
C SER A 62 23.38 -12.12 -19.64
N LEU A 63 23.62 -10.80 -19.56
CA LEU A 63 22.72 -9.88 -18.88
C LEU A 63 21.65 -9.35 -19.83
N VAL A 64 20.40 -9.46 -19.43
CA VAL A 64 19.25 -8.81 -20.07
C VAL A 64 18.91 -7.56 -19.27
N TYR A 65 18.56 -6.47 -19.93
CA TYR A 65 18.27 -5.21 -19.29
C TYR A 65 17.17 -4.45 -20.00
N THR A 66 16.57 -3.51 -19.28
CA THR A 66 15.61 -2.52 -19.82
C THR A 66 16.12 -1.12 -19.54
N ILE A 67 15.76 -0.18 -20.41
CA ILE A 67 16.04 1.24 -20.19
C ILE A 67 14.82 1.87 -19.51
N ARG A 68 15.06 2.52 -18.37
CA ARG A 68 14.06 3.26 -17.61
C ARG A 68 13.80 4.64 -18.24
N ASP A 69 12.72 5.31 -17.82
CA ASP A 69 12.35 6.64 -18.32
C ASP A 69 13.40 7.73 -18.03
N ASP A 70 14.20 7.55 -16.98
CA ASP A 70 15.31 8.43 -16.62
C ASP A 70 16.58 8.20 -17.48
N GLY A 71 16.53 7.26 -18.41
CA GLY A 71 17.63 6.89 -19.27
C GLY A 71 18.65 5.94 -18.64
N SER A 72 18.41 5.45 -17.43
CA SER A 72 19.25 4.43 -16.79
C SER A 72 18.87 3.01 -17.23
N ALA A 73 19.80 2.06 -17.07
CA ALA A 73 19.57 0.64 -17.33
C ALA A 73 19.28 -0.10 -16.03
N MET A 74 18.30 -1.00 -16.08
CA MET A 74 17.97 -1.96 -15.02
C MET A 74 18.21 -3.37 -15.56
N ILE A 75 18.99 -4.18 -14.84
CA ILE A 75 19.15 -5.60 -15.16
C ILE A 75 17.86 -6.33 -14.85
N THR A 76 17.32 -7.06 -15.81
CA THR A 76 16.04 -7.78 -15.67
C THR A 76 16.21 -9.30 -15.66
N SER A 77 17.31 -9.81 -16.18
CA SER A 77 17.61 -11.25 -16.13
C SER A 77 19.09 -11.53 -16.35
N TYR A 78 19.52 -12.68 -15.84
CA TYR A 78 20.78 -13.30 -16.18
C TYR A 78 20.50 -14.65 -16.87
N SER A 79 21.03 -14.83 -18.09
CA SER A 79 20.89 -16.07 -18.85
C SER A 79 22.27 -16.56 -19.25
N ALA A 80 22.71 -17.67 -18.67
CA ALA A 80 23.95 -18.30 -19.07
C ALA A 80 23.82 -18.95 -20.46
N LYS A 81 24.71 -18.64 -21.39
CA LYS A 81 24.73 -19.24 -22.74
C LYS A 81 25.01 -20.76 -22.74
N PHE A 82 25.56 -21.28 -21.66
CA PHE A 82 25.93 -22.71 -21.56
C PHE A 82 24.94 -23.47 -20.68
N TRP A 83 24.03 -24.18 -21.32
CA TRP A 83 23.02 -25.03 -20.67
C TRP A 83 23.60 -26.30 -20.03
N TYR A 84 24.87 -26.62 -20.30
CA TYR A 84 25.49 -27.84 -19.79
C TYR A 84 27.01 -27.70 -19.72
N ASP A 85 27.56 -27.48 -18.54
CA ASP A 85 28.98 -27.71 -18.27
C ASP A 85 29.12 -29.12 -17.69
N PRO A 86 29.97 -29.98 -18.24
CA PRO A 86 30.20 -31.32 -17.71
C PRO A 86 30.89 -31.36 -16.34
N ASP A 87 31.46 -30.22 -15.89
CA ASP A 87 32.00 -30.08 -14.53
C ASP A 87 30.91 -29.70 -13.54
N PRO A 88 30.50 -30.62 -12.61
CA PRO A 88 29.48 -30.33 -11.60
C PRO A 88 29.91 -29.27 -10.59
N ASN A 89 31.19 -28.87 -10.61
CA ASN A 89 31.74 -27.84 -9.72
C ASN A 89 31.94 -26.48 -10.42
N PHE A 90 31.58 -26.39 -11.71
CA PHE A 90 31.68 -25.12 -12.43
C PHE A 90 30.80 -24.04 -11.76
N THR A 91 31.39 -22.89 -11.51
CA THR A 91 30.73 -21.72 -10.93
C THR A 91 31.17 -20.46 -11.64
N VAL A 92 30.29 -19.47 -11.72
CA VAL A 92 30.53 -18.16 -12.34
C VAL A 92 30.65 -17.07 -11.28
N GLU A 93 31.59 -16.16 -11.49
CA GLU A 93 31.65 -14.88 -10.75
C GLU A 93 31.08 -13.77 -11.63
N LEU A 94 30.00 -13.15 -11.17
CA LEU A 94 29.26 -12.14 -11.91
C LEU A 94 29.69 -10.72 -11.50
N ASN A 95 30.32 -10.01 -12.43
CA ASN A 95 30.65 -8.60 -12.25
C ASN A 95 29.64 -7.76 -13.04
N ILE A 96 28.72 -7.10 -12.38
CA ILE A 96 27.75 -6.22 -13.02
C ILE A 96 28.47 -4.97 -13.53
N PRO A 97 28.31 -4.59 -14.83
CA PRO A 97 28.93 -3.39 -15.36
C PRO A 97 28.27 -2.12 -14.85
N SER A 98 29.01 -1.02 -14.81
CA SER A 98 28.46 0.29 -14.43
C SER A 98 27.65 0.96 -15.54
N GLU A 99 27.80 0.49 -16.79
CA GLU A 99 27.15 1.04 -17.98
C GLU A 99 26.92 -0.06 -19.01
N ILE A 100 25.78 -0.05 -19.69
CA ILE A 100 25.44 -0.93 -20.81
C ILE A 100 24.88 -0.06 -21.95
N ASP A 101 25.42 -0.17 -23.13
CA ASP A 101 25.02 0.59 -24.33
C ASP A 101 24.94 2.12 -24.14
N GLY A 102 25.81 2.69 -23.29
CA GLY A 102 25.83 4.13 -22.98
C GLY A 102 24.84 4.53 -21.89
N HIS A 103 24.17 3.58 -21.23
CA HIS A 103 23.23 3.79 -20.15
C HIS A 103 23.82 3.33 -18.81
N PRO A 104 23.84 4.16 -17.76
CA PRO A 104 24.32 3.75 -16.45
C PRO A 104 23.42 2.66 -15.87
N VAL A 105 24.00 1.58 -15.36
CA VAL A 105 23.25 0.51 -14.69
C VAL A 105 22.98 0.92 -13.25
N THR A 106 21.70 1.19 -12.92
CA THR A 106 21.31 1.74 -11.63
C THR A 106 20.49 0.79 -10.77
N ALA A 107 20.00 -0.32 -11.32
CA ALA A 107 19.21 -1.28 -10.56
C ALA A 107 19.40 -2.72 -11.00
N ILE A 108 19.25 -3.63 -10.05
CA ILE A 108 18.96 -5.04 -10.28
C ILE A 108 17.46 -5.22 -10.12
N GLY A 109 16.76 -5.58 -11.19
CA GLY A 109 15.32 -5.71 -11.22
C GLY A 109 14.81 -6.96 -10.50
N ASP A 110 13.51 -7.05 -10.37
CA ASP A 110 12.84 -8.15 -9.68
C ASP A 110 13.18 -9.50 -10.34
N GLY A 111 13.61 -10.47 -9.51
CA GLY A 111 13.98 -11.81 -9.97
C GLY A 111 15.18 -11.90 -10.93
N ALA A 112 15.94 -10.83 -11.11
CA ALA A 112 16.93 -10.70 -12.20
C ALA A 112 18.09 -11.70 -12.15
N LEU A 113 18.62 -12.00 -10.98
CA LEU A 113 19.77 -12.88 -10.78
C LEU A 113 19.36 -14.16 -10.03
N ARG A 114 18.36 -14.83 -10.56
CA ARG A 114 17.95 -16.15 -10.05
C ARG A 114 18.78 -17.26 -10.67
N GLU A 115 19.30 -18.12 -9.82
CA GLU A 115 20.07 -19.28 -10.26
C GLU A 115 19.17 -20.30 -10.94
N SER A 116 19.37 -20.52 -12.25
CA SER A 116 18.60 -21.53 -13.00
C SER A 116 19.44 -22.77 -13.35
N ALA A 117 20.46 -22.61 -14.15
CA ALA A 117 21.32 -23.70 -14.61
C ALA A 117 22.81 -23.49 -14.28
N THR A 118 23.23 -22.24 -14.11
CA THR A 118 24.62 -21.88 -13.83
C THR A 118 24.76 -21.46 -12.38
N LYS A 119 25.67 -22.07 -11.66
CA LYS A 119 25.95 -21.77 -10.25
C LYS A 119 26.72 -20.45 -10.16
N ILE A 120 26.11 -19.43 -9.57
CA ILE A 120 26.76 -18.15 -9.29
C ILE A 120 27.46 -18.26 -7.93
N SER A 121 28.79 -18.14 -7.93
CA SER A 121 29.59 -18.21 -6.70
C SER A 121 29.98 -16.86 -6.13
N GLY A 122 29.85 -15.78 -6.91
CA GLY A 122 30.17 -14.43 -6.47
C GLY A 122 29.46 -13.38 -7.29
N ILE A 123 29.05 -12.30 -6.65
CA ILE A 123 28.46 -11.12 -7.29
C ILE A 123 29.17 -9.86 -6.79
N THR A 124 29.56 -8.99 -7.75
CA THR A 124 30.07 -7.66 -7.45
C THR A 124 29.20 -6.61 -8.14
N LEU A 125 28.62 -5.70 -7.36
CA LEU A 125 27.82 -4.59 -7.86
C LEU A 125 28.69 -3.36 -8.13
N PRO A 126 28.48 -2.63 -9.26
CA PRO A 126 29.19 -1.40 -9.56
C PRO A 126 28.70 -0.24 -8.68
N PRO A 127 29.48 0.87 -8.58
CA PRO A 127 29.10 2.02 -7.76
C PRO A 127 27.79 2.72 -8.17
N THR A 128 27.29 2.42 -9.37
CA THR A 128 26.09 3.04 -9.94
C THR A 128 24.79 2.44 -9.45
N ILE A 129 24.79 1.23 -8.89
CA ILE A 129 23.58 0.57 -8.41
C ILE A 129 23.03 1.32 -7.20
N LYS A 130 21.73 1.67 -7.27
CA LYS A 130 20.94 2.34 -6.25
C LYS A 130 19.91 1.41 -5.61
N GLU A 131 19.48 0.40 -6.34
CA GLU A 131 18.33 -0.43 -5.96
C GLU A 131 18.57 -1.90 -6.28
N ILE A 132 18.18 -2.78 -5.34
CA ILE A 132 18.02 -4.23 -5.54
C ILE A 132 16.54 -4.54 -5.39
N GLY A 133 15.92 -5.03 -6.45
CA GLY A 133 14.49 -5.34 -6.56
C GLY A 133 14.06 -6.56 -5.74
N ASN A 134 12.78 -6.87 -5.82
CA ASN A 134 12.19 -8.01 -5.12
C ASN A 134 12.76 -9.32 -5.66
N ARG A 135 13.20 -10.21 -4.74
CA ARG A 135 13.78 -11.53 -5.11
C ARG A 135 14.88 -11.43 -6.18
N ALA A 136 15.58 -10.31 -6.24
CA ALA A 136 16.50 -9.97 -7.32
C ALA A 136 17.73 -10.85 -7.36
N ILE A 137 18.23 -11.29 -6.20
CA ILE A 137 19.40 -12.17 -6.06
C ILE A 137 18.96 -13.43 -5.31
N ASP A 138 18.88 -14.54 -6.03
CA ASP A 138 18.53 -15.85 -5.47
C ASP A 138 19.55 -16.90 -5.93
N CYS A 139 20.67 -16.99 -5.21
CA CYS A 139 21.87 -17.71 -5.62
C CYS A 139 22.36 -18.66 -4.52
N ARG A 140 22.01 -19.95 -4.65
CA ARG A 140 22.29 -20.97 -3.63
C ARG A 140 23.77 -21.20 -3.35
N TYR A 141 24.63 -21.04 -4.38
CA TYR A 141 26.07 -21.31 -4.26
C TYR A 141 26.94 -20.07 -4.02
N LEU A 142 26.32 -18.95 -3.63
CA LEU A 142 27.00 -17.69 -3.43
C LEU A 142 28.00 -17.76 -2.26
N LYS A 143 29.27 -17.49 -2.54
CA LYS A 143 30.35 -17.44 -1.55
C LYS A 143 30.68 -16.03 -1.11
N TYR A 144 30.47 -15.05 -1.99
CA TYR A 144 30.59 -13.64 -1.65
C TYR A 144 29.59 -12.79 -2.44
N LEU A 145 29.14 -11.73 -1.80
CA LEU A 145 28.31 -10.67 -2.38
C LEU A 145 28.90 -9.33 -1.98
N LYS A 146 29.39 -8.58 -2.97
CA LYS A 146 29.89 -7.24 -2.72
C LYS A 146 28.87 -6.21 -3.16
N LEU A 147 28.19 -5.63 -2.19
CA LEU A 147 27.33 -4.47 -2.35
C LEU A 147 28.19 -3.20 -2.51
N ASN A 148 27.67 -2.19 -3.19
CA ASN A 148 28.37 -0.94 -3.46
C ASN A 148 27.97 0.18 -2.50
N ASP A 149 28.87 1.13 -2.26
CA ASP A 149 28.67 2.28 -1.37
C ASP A 149 27.61 3.29 -1.86
N GLY A 150 27.01 3.07 -3.04
CA GLY A 150 25.94 3.90 -3.58
C GLY A 150 24.55 3.29 -3.46
N LEU A 151 24.42 2.05 -2.95
CA LEU A 151 23.17 1.35 -2.81
C LEU A 151 22.27 2.03 -1.77
N GLU A 152 21.02 2.32 -2.10
CA GLU A 152 20.07 3.04 -1.25
C GLU A 152 18.90 2.16 -0.81
N VAL A 153 18.46 1.23 -1.69
CA VAL A 153 17.24 0.43 -1.50
C VAL A 153 17.51 -1.06 -1.69
N ILE A 154 17.11 -1.87 -0.72
CA ILE A 154 17.02 -3.33 -0.79
C ILE A 154 15.55 -3.69 -0.56
N LYS A 155 14.85 -4.20 -1.59
CA LYS A 155 13.42 -4.49 -1.54
C LYS A 155 13.10 -5.81 -0.82
N ASP A 156 11.84 -6.24 -0.91
CA ASP A 156 11.36 -7.44 -0.21
C ASP A 156 11.97 -8.71 -0.80
N TYR A 157 12.37 -9.63 0.07
CA TYR A 157 13.01 -10.90 -0.32
C TYR A 157 14.23 -10.74 -1.23
N ALA A 158 14.81 -9.57 -1.32
CA ALA A 158 15.71 -9.13 -2.39
C ALA A 158 16.95 -10.01 -2.55
N ILE A 159 17.48 -10.56 -1.47
CA ILE A 159 18.76 -11.27 -1.45
C ILE A 159 18.61 -12.61 -0.71
N ASN A 160 18.64 -13.71 -1.45
CA ASN A 160 18.82 -15.06 -0.91
C ASN A 160 20.24 -15.53 -1.22
N CYS A 161 21.06 -15.62 -0.17
CA CYS A 161 22.48 -15.97 -0.29
C CYS A 161 22.75 -17.49 -0.29
N GLY A 162 21.72 -18.32 -0.18
CA GLY A 162 21.86 -19.78 -0.09
C GLY A 162 22.67 -20.27 1.11
N ASP A 163 23.47 -21.32 0.88
CA ASP A 163 24.05 -22.14 1.95
C ASP A 163 25.53 -21.88 2.24
N LEU A 164 26.18 -20.94 1.55
CA LEU A 164 27.65 -20.78 1.60
C LEU A 164 28.11 -19.39 2.07
N LEU A 165 27.33 -18.34 1.88
CA LEU A 165 27.73 -16.99 2.28
C LEU A 165 27.58 -16.82 3.79
N GLU A 166 28.69 -16.65 4.50
CA GLU A 166 28.69 -16.50 5.96
C GLU A 166 28.66 -15.03 6.42
N THR A 167 29.07 -14.10 5.57
CA THR A 167 29.28 -12.69 5.95
C THR A 167 28.74 -11.76 4.88
N LEU A 168 27.96 -10.76 5.28
CA LEU A 168 27.45 -9.71 4.41
C LEU A 168 27.65 -8.34 5.05
N VAL A 169 28.18 -7.39 4.27
CA VAL A 169 28.30 -5.99 4.66
C VAL A 169 27.27 -5.19 3.88
N ILE A 170 26.29 -4.61 4.58
CA ILE A 170 25.33 -3.68 4.00
C ILE A 170 25.93 -2.28 4.11
N PRO A 171 26.10 -1.56 2.97
CA PRO A 171 26.79 -0.28 2.96
C PRO A 171 26.01 0.83 3.68
N GLU A 172 26.75 1.83 4.19
CA GLU A 172 26.20 2.97 4.94
C GLU A 172 25.20 3.84 4.15
N SER A 173 25.17 3.71 2.82
CA SER A 173 24.23 4.40 1.94
C SER A 173 22.83 3.85 1.97
N VAL A 174 22.62 2.60 2.45
CA VAL A 174 21.31 1.94 2.46
C VAL A 174 20.39 2.60 3.49
N LYS A 175 19.23 3.05 3.00
CA LYS A 175 18.17 3.72 3.76
C LYS A 175 16.95 2.85 3.97
N TYR A 176 16.63 2.00 3.00
CA TYR A 176 15.45 1.18 2.96
C TYR A 176 15.83 -0.31 2.86
N ILE A 177 15.29 -1.13 3.76
CA ILE A 177 15.42 -2.58 3.76
C ILE A 177 14.00 -3.15 3.89
N GLY A 178 13.53 -3.85 2.88
CA GLY A 178 12.18 -4.41 2.77
C GLY A 178 11.93 -5.63 3.65
N ASP A 179 10.77 -6.23 3.47
CA ASP A 179 10.34 -7.42 4.21
C ASP A 179 11.20 -8.64 3.85
N GLU A 180 11.65 -9.37 4.88
CA GLU A 180 12.46 -10.59 4.71
C GLU A 180 13.59 -10.43 3.67
N ALA A 181 14.11 -9.23 3.57
CA ALA A 181 14.92 -8.76 2.45
C ALA A 181 16.21 -9.57 2.23
N ILE A 182 16.77 -10.14 3.30
CA ILE A 182 18.08 -10.82 3.26
C ILE A 182 17.99 -12.15 3.98
N SER A 183 18.21 -13.23 3.24
CA SER A 183 18.21 -14.59 3.77
C SER A 183 19.44 -15.38 3.34
N GLY A 184 19.70 -16.52 4.00
CA GLY A 184 20.80 -17.42 3.65
C GLY A 184 21.18 -18.31 4.83
N GLU A 185 21.14 -19.63 4.65
CA GLU A 185 21.29 -20.59 5.75
C GLU A 185 22.62 -20.50 6.49
N ALA A 186 23.70 -20.07 5.81
CA ALA A 186 25.02 -19.90 6.41
C ALA A 186 25.28 -18.47 6.91
N LEU A 187 24.41 -17.49 6.58
CA LEU A 187 24.63 -16.08 6.86
C LEU A 187 24.50 -15.78 8.35
N LYS A 188 25.64 -15.57 9.03
CA LYS A 188 25.73 -15.35 10.47
C LYS A 188 26.35 -14.00 10.87
N ASN A 189 27.20 -13.44 10.01
CA ASN A 189 27.89 -12.18 10.29
C ASN A 189 27.34 -11.09 9.35
N ILE A 190 26.58 -10.17 9.89
CA ILE A 190 25.97 -9.09 9.13
C ILE A 190 26.47 -7.77 9.68
N THR A 191 26.87 -6.85 8.80
CA THR A 191 27.14 -5.46 9.19
C THR A 191 26.03 -4.59 8.65
N MET A 192 25.34 -3.88 9.54
CA MET A 192 24.25 -2.95 9.20
C MET A 192 24.77 -1.53 9.08
N PRO A 193 24.20 -0.71 8.20
CA PRO A 193 24.45 0.73 8.17
C PRO A 193 23.97 1.40 9.45
N SER A 194 24.52 2.58 9.76
CA SER A 194 24.17 3.32 10.98
C SER A 194 22.93 4.21 10.83
N ASN A 195 22.38 4.34 9.64
CA ASN A 195 21.33 5.30 9.32
C ASN A 195 20.25 4.73 8.39
N VAL A 196 19.71 3.56 8.75
CA VAL A 196 18.51 3.00 8.10
C VAL A 196 17.30 3.85 8.49
N GLU A 197 16.48 4.21 7.53
CA GLU A 197 15.27 5.02 7.71
C GLU A 197 14.01 4.16 7.74
N TYR A 198 14.00 3.06 6.98
CA TYR A 198 12.90 2.09 6.97
C TYR A 198 13.43 0.67 7.05
N MET A 199 12.74 -0.16 7.84
CA MET A 199 13.05 -1.56 8.04
C MET A 199 11.74 -2.38 8.04
N GLY A 200 11.59 -3.26 7.09
CA GLY A 200 10.49 -4.20 6.94
C GLY A 200 10.46 -5.25 8.05
N LYS A 201 9.56 -6.21 7.92
CA LYS A 201 9.45 -7.30 8.88
C LYS A 201 10.60 -8.30 8.69
N ARG A 202 11.12 -8.80 9.83
CA ARG A 202 12.06 -9.93 9.90
C ARG A 202 13.13 -9.94 8.79
N ILE A 203 13.79 -8.80 8.60
CA ILE A 203 14.70 -8.55 7.46
C ILE A 203 15.79 -9.61 7.24
N PHE A 204 16.08 -10.45 8.25
CA PHE A 204 17.06 -11.55 8.18
C PHE A 204 16.43 -12.94 8.30
N PHE A 205 15.12 -13.05 8.02
CA PHE A 205 14.38 -14.31 8.19
C PHE A 205 15.04 -15.48 7.46
N GLY A 206 15.13 -16.62 8.17
CA GLY A 206 15.70 -17.86 7.61
C GLY A 206 17.24 -17.91 7.61
N SER A 207 17.92 -16.83 7.97
CA SER A 207 19.38 -16.80 8.07
C SER A 207 19.91 -17.53 9.31
N ALA A 208 21.21 -17.89 9.32
CA ALA A 208 21.86 -18.38 10.53
C ALA A 208 21.86 -17.31 11.63
N TYR A 209 21.91 -16.02 11.28
CA TYR A 209 21.78 -14.90 12.21
C TYR A 209 20.42 -14.90 12.93
N ASP A 210 19.33 -15.09 12.19
CA ASP A 210 17.98 -15.15 12.75
C ASP A 210 17.78 -16.34 13.70
N LYS A 211 18.35 -17.49 13.34
CA LYS A 211 18.28 -18.74 14.13
C LYS A 211 19.15 -18.73 15.40
N ASP A 212 20.11 -17.81 15.52
CA ASP A 212 21.01 -17.75 16.68
C ASP A 212 20.34 -17.04 17.86
N ALA A 213 20.07 -17.81 18.92
CA ALA A 213 19.49 -17.31 20.17
C ALA A 213 20.36 -16.24 20.86
N ASN A 214 21.67 -16.18 20.60
CA ASN A 214 22.55 -15.14 21.17
C ASN A 214 22.27 -13.73 20.60
N ASN A 215 21.56 -13.63 19.46
CA ASN A 215 21.12 -12.36 18.88
C ASN A 215 19.80 -11.85 19.50
N ARG A 216 19.28 -12.53 20.53
CA ARG A 216 18.05 -12.15 21.23
C ARG A 216 18.33 -11.79 22.69
N VAL A 217 17.64 -10.76 23.16
CA VAL A 217 17.60 -10.35 24.57
C VAL A 217 16.14 -10.36 24.99
N ASP A 218 15.80 -11.16 26.00
CA ASP A 218 14.42 -11.36 26.45
C ASP A 218 13.45 -11.69 25.30
N GLY A 219 13.91 -12.55 24.37
CA GLY A 219 13.15 -12.95 23.18
C GLY A 219 13.18 -11.96 22.02
N ILE A 220 13.60 -10.72 22.23
CA ILE A 220 13.65 -9.67 21.20
C ILE A 220 14.98 -9.72 20.45
N GLN A 221 14.90 -9.76 19.12
CA GLN A 221 16.09 -9.77 18.27
C GLN A 221 16.56 -8.34 17.97
N TYR A 222 17.84 -8.10 18.26
CA TYR A 222 18.47 -6.81 17.99
C TYR A 222 19.69 -6.95 17.08
N HIS A 223 19.92 -5.92 16.27
CA HIS A 223 21.18 -5.71 15.57
C HIS A 223 21.65 -4.26 15.77
N GLY A 224 22.72 -4.08 16.58
CA GLY A 224 23.16 -2.74 16.94
C GLY A 224 22.04 -1.92 17.59
N GLN A 225 21.67 -0.84 16.97
CA GLN A 225 20.59 0.07 17.41
C GLN A 225 19.21 -0.26 16.82
N TYR A 226 19.09 -1.38 16.13
CA TYR A 226 17.85 -1.79 15.47
C TYR A 226 17.20 -2.95 16.21
N LEU A 227 15.89 -2.87 16.39
CA LEU A 227 15.05 -3.97 16.80
C LEU A 227 14.55 -4.66 15.53
N ILE A 228 15.04 -5.86 15.24
CA ILE A 228 14.77 -6.60 14.00
C ILE A 228 13.44 -7.34 14.09
N ALA A 229 13.21 -8.04 15.19
CA ALA A 229 12.00 -8.78 15.46
C ALA A 229 11.74 -8.84 16.96
N GLY A 230 10.50 -8.67 17.35
CA GLY A 230 10.04 -8.84 18.72
C GLY A 230 9.54 -10.25 18.99
N ILE A 231 8.65 -10.35 19.94
CA ILE A 231 8.05 -11.59 20.40
C ILE A 231 6.70 -11.74 19.72
N ARG A 232 6.41 -12.92 19.19
CA ARG A 232 5.17 -13.23 18.47
C ARG A 232 4.58 -14.54 18.95
N ILE A 233 3.26 -14.68 18.80
CA ILE A 233 2.60 -15.98 18.89
C ILE A 233 2.72 -16.63 17.51
N GLY A 234 3.52 -17.70 17.40
CA GLY A 234 3.63 -18.48 16.17
C GLY A 234 2.50 -19.50 16.02
N TYR A 235 2.04 -19.71 14.81
CA TYR A 235 1.29 -20.91 14.45
C TYR A 235 2.28 -21.90 13.83
N ALA A 236 2.50 -23.06 14.46
CA ALA A 236 3.21 -24.14 13.83
C ALA A 236 2.18 -25.12 13.25
N GLU A 237 2.33 -25.45 11.97
CA GLU A 237 1.70 -26.65 11.44
C GLU A 237 2.33 -27.84 12.12
N ILE A 238 1.56 -28.52 12.96
CA ILE A 238 1.98 -29.81 13.49
C ILE A 238 1.72 -30.81 12.38
N ASP A 239 2.79 -31.44 11.88
CA ASP A 239 2.67 -32.63 11.03
C ASP A 239 1.75 -33.64 11.73
N ASN A 240 0.50 -33.69 11.29
CA ASN A 240 -0.44 -34.64 11.82
C ASN A 240 -0.14 -36.01 11.17
N PRO A 241 0.31 -37.01 11.93
CA PRO A 241 0.59 -38.33 11.39
C PRO A 241 -0.68 -39.07 10.88
N ASP A 242 -1.88 -38.53 11.12
CA ASP A 242 -3.13 -39.03 10.59
C ASP A 242 -3.68 -38.05 9.53
N PRO A 243 -3.53 -38.39 8.22
CA PRO A 243 -4.02 -37.54 7.13
C PRO A 243 -5.56 -37.46 7.04
N SER A 244 -6.30 -38.18 7.89
CA SER A 244 -7.76 -38.15 7.95
C SER A 244 -8.31 -37.28 9.11
N ALA A 245 -7.46 -36.81 10.02
CA ALA A 245 -7.87 -35.93 11.10
C ALA A 245 -7.82 -34.46 10.65
N PRO A 246 -8.77 -33.62 11.08
CA PRO A 246 -8.70 -32.18 10.84
C PRO A 246 -7.42 -31.63 11.47
N THR A 247 -6.67 -30.83 10.71
CA THR A 247 -5.51 -30.10 11.22
C THR A 247 -5.97 -29.16 12.33
N GLU A 248 -5.74 -29.55 13.57
CA GLU A 248 -5.86 -28.62 14.69
C GLU A 248 -4.60 -27.74 14.65
N ASN A 249 -4.77 -26.49 14.22
CA ASN A 249 -3.75 -25.45 14.43
C ASN A 249 -3.56 -25.25 15.92
N LYS A 250 -2.51 -25.86 16.49
CA LYS A 250 -2.14 -25.63 17.87
C LYS A 250 -1.28 -24.39 17.89
N GLN A 251 -1.75 -23.34 18.58
CA GLN A 251 -0.91 -22.18 18.91
C GLN A 251 0.31 -22.69 19.67
N ILE A 252 1.48 -22.57 19.09
CA ILE A 252 2.74 -22.78 19.79
C ILE A 252 3.26 -21.38 20.10
N HIS A 253 3.35 -21.09 21.39
CA HIS A 253 4.09 -19.93 21.86
C HIS A 253 5.59 -20.23 21.63
N GLU A 254 6.12 -19.79 20.50
CA GLU A 254 7.56 -19.97 20.22
C GLU A 254 8.44 -19.23 21.24
N TRP A 255 7.88 -18.19 21.85
CA TRP A 255 8.56 -17.40 22.88
C TRP A 255 7.53 -16.93 23.91
N GLU A 256 7.55 -17.50 25.10
CA GLU A 256 6.76 -17.02 26.23
C GLU A 256 7.32 -15.67 26.74
N ALA A 257 6.96 -14.56 26.10
CA ALA A 257 7.04 -13.29 26.79
C ALA A 257 5.64 -12.90 27.18
N VAL A 258 5.36 -13.16 28.39
CA VAL A 258 4.10 -12.83 29.03
C VAL A 258 4.39 -11.69 29.99
N GLY A 259 3.76 -10.54 29.77
CA GLY A 259 3.81 -9.44 30.71
C GLY A 259 4.49 -8.17 30.17
N ASP A 260 5.18 -7.49 31.06
CA ASP A 260 5.80 -6.20 30.75
C ASP A 260 7.12 -6.38 30.02
N ILE A 261 7.33 -5.63 28.94
CA ILE A 261 8.58 -5.62 28.20
C ILE A 261 9.26 -4.25 28.25
N GLU A 262 10.59 -4.25 28.17
CA GLU A 262 11.39 -3.05 28.03
C GLU A 262 12.22 -3.16 26.74
N ILE A 263 11.99 -2.24 25.77
CA ILE A 263 12.84 -2.13 24.59
C ILE A 263 14.16 -1.48 25.01
N ARG A 264 15.25 -2.12 24.63
CA ARG A 264 16.62 -1.74 25.02
C ARG A 264 16.92 -0.29 24.69
N ASP A 265 17.52 0.44 25.64
CA ASP A 265 18.06 1.78 25.42
C ASP A 265 19.06 1.80 24.25
N GLY A 266 19.02 2.88 23.46
CA GLY A 266 19.81 3.01 22.24
C GLY A 266 19.12 2.46 21.00
N THR A 267 17.93 1.80 21.11
CA THR A 267 17.12 1.42 19.96
C THR A 267 16.58 2.67 19.27
N THR A 268 16.84 2.80 17.96
CA THR A 268 16.44 3.96 17.16
C THR A 268 15.33 3.67 16.16
N LEU A 269 15.21 2.43 15.72
CA LEU A 269 14.22 1.96 14.76
C LEU A 269 13.80 0.53 15.09
N MET A 270 12.54 0.20 14.85
CA MET A 270 12.00 -1.15 14.97
C MET A 270 11.47 -1.63 13.61
N GLY A 271 11.53 -2.94 13.38
CA GLY A 271 10.99 -3.56 12.19
C GLY A 271 9.46 -3.51 12.15
N VAL A 272 8.91 -3.59 10.95
CA VAL A 272 7.47 -3.74 10.74
C VAL A 272 6.97 -4.98 11.47
N ASP A 273 5.77 -4.94 12.01
CA ASP A 273 5.06 -6.02 12.73
C ASP A 273 5.84 -6.67 13.91
N ALA A 274 6.82 -5.98 14.47
CA ALA A 274 7.78 -6.54 15.42
C ALA A 274 7.15 -7.28 16.61
N PHE A 275 6.03 -6.79 17.14
CA PHE A 275 5.28 -7.39 18.25
C PHE A 275 3.87 -7.80 17.88
N GLU A 276 3.60 -8.01 16.60
CA GLU A 276 2.27 -8.42 16.13
C GLU A 276 1.77 -9.65 16.90
N MET A 277 0.49 -9.61 17.35
CA MET A 277 -0.17 -10.70 18.10
C MET A 277 0.54 -11.13 19.39
N SER A 278 1.30 -10.26 20.00
CA SER A 278 2.07 -10.54 21.23
C SER A 278 1.18 -10.43 22.48
N ASP A 279 1.42 -11.29 23.48
CA ASP A 279 0.68 -11.28 24.76
C ASP A 279 1.24 -10.27 25.79
N ILE A 280 1.93 -9.23 25.31
CA ILE A 280 2.49 -8.19 26.19
C ILE A 280 1.39 -7.37 26.89
N THR A 281 1.66 -6.99 28.14
CA THR A 281 0.74 -6.18 28.96
C THR A 281 1.13 -4.72 29.02
N SER A 282 2.42 -4.42 29.00
CA SER A 282 2.94 -3.07 28.88
C SER A 282 4.26 -3.05 28.09
N VAL A 283 4.60 -1.89 27.53
CA VAL A 283 5.87 -1.68 26.84
C VAL A 283 6.51 -0.38 27.31
N LYS A 284 7.80 -0.46 27.68
CA LYS A 284 8.63 0.71 27.89
C LYS A 284 9.44 0.99 26.64
N LEU A 285 9.13 2.10 25.98
CA LEU A 285 9.82 2.58 24.79
C LEU A 285 11.03 3.44 25.19
N PRO A 286 12.21 3.27 24.53
CA PRO A 286 13.38 4.07 24.84
C PRO A 286 13.28 5.49 24.24
N SER A 287 13.88 6.44 24.94
CA SER A 287 13.93 7.84 24.46
C SER A 287 14.82 8.07 23.23
N THR A 288 15.38 7.02 22.67
CA THR A 288 16.16 7.04 21.42
C THR A 288 15.35 6.63 20.21
N LEU A 289 14.14 6.07 20.41
CA LEU A 289 13.28 5.60 19.34
C LEU A 289 12.78 6.78 18.49
N LYS A 290 12.90 6.68 17.16
CA LYS A 290 12.55 7.73 16.21
C LYS A 290 11.18 7.55 15.58
N SER A 291 10.75 6.30 15.41
CA SER A 291 9.44 5.94 14.86
C SER A 291 8.94 4.63 15.44
N ILE A 292 7.62 4.48 15.50
CA ILE A 292 6.96 3.21 15.75
C ILE A 292 6.47 2.72 14.39
N SER A 293 6.94 1.54 14.00
CA SER A 293 6.70 1.01 12.67
C SER A 293 5.24 0.60 12.45
N LYS A 294 4.84 0.54 11.19
CA LYS A 294 3.59 -0.06 10.75
C LYS A 294 3.41 -1.44 11.42
N LEU A 295 2.20 -1.71 11.92
CA LEU A 295 1.82 -2.96 12.60
C LEU A 295 2.70 -3.30 13.83
N GLY A 296 3.49 -2.37 14.35
CA GLY A 296 4.53 -2.63 15.37
C GLY A 296 4.02 -3.36 16.61
N PHE A 297 2.80 -3.06 17.06
CA PHE A 297 2.07 -3.68 18.18
C PHE A 297 0.67 -4.11 17.77
N TYR A 298 0.47 -4.45 16.49
CA TYR A 298 -0.82 -4.88 15.96
C TYR A 298 -1.34 -6.10 16.70
N TRP A 299 -2.61 -6.06 17.12
CA TRP A 299 -3.29 -7.15 17.83
C TRP A 299 -2.64 -7.57 19.17
N CYS A 300 -1.96 -6.64 19.86
CA CYS A 300 -1.51 -6.87 21.23
C CYS A 300 -2.69 -6.67 22.21
N LYS A 301 -3.60 -7.64 22.27
CA LYS A 301 -4.89 -7.51 22.99
C LYS A 301 -4.77 -7.20 24.47
N ASN A 302 -3.67 -7.62 25.12
CA ASN A 302 -3.43 -7.44 26.55
C ASN A 302 -2.68 -6.15 26.88
N LEU A 303 -2.16 -5.42 25.87
CA LEU A 303 -1.42 -4.18 26.05
C LEU A 303 -2.34 -3.08 26.60
N ASN A 304 -2.10 -2.64 27.84
CA ASN A 304 -2.99 -1.71 28.53
C ASN A 304 -2.42 -0.31 28.79
N ASN A 305 -1.10 -0.17 28.72
CA ASN A 305 -0.41 1.09 29.00
C ASN A 305 0.76 1.33 28.06
N VAL A 306 0.79 2.51 27.43
CA VAL A 306 1.86 2.93 26.52
C VAL A 306 2.19 4.39 26.75
N VAL A 307 3.48 4.69 26.87
CA VAL A 307 4.01 6.05 26.81
C VAL A 307 4.86 6.18 25.56
N ILE A 308 4.45 7.03 24.64
CA ILE A 308 5.16 7.32 23.39
C ILE A 308 6.06 8.53 23.62
N PRO A 309 7.39 8.36 23.62
CA PRO A 309 8.31 9.46 23.89
C PRO A 309 8.33 10.47 22.74
N GLY A 310 8.56 11.75 23.06
CA GLY A 310 8.59 12.83 22.08
C GLY A 310 9.74 12.78 21.06
N THR A 311 10.63 11.81 21.17
CA THR A 311 11.65 11.50 20.15
C THR A 311 11.07 10.75 18.96
N VAL A 312 9.95 10.02 19.17
CA VAL A 312 9.16 9.38 18.12
C VAL A 312 8.52 10.47 17.28
N LYS A 313 8.85 10.51 15.98
CA LYS A 313 8.30 11.48 15.03
C LYS A 313 7.04 10.96 14.37
N GLU A 314 6.96 9.66 14.18
CA GLU A 314 5.91 8.98 13.45
C GLU A 314 5.42 7.74 14.20
N ILE A 315 4.11 7.59 14.28
CA ILE A 315 3.41 6.38 14.68
C ILE A 315 2.81 5.81 13.40
N GLY A 316 3.33 4.66 12.95
CA GLY A 316 2.97 4.07 11.67
C GLY A 316 1.53 3.54 11.61
N ASP A 317 1.09 3.22 10.40
CA ASP A 317 -0.26 2.69 10.15
C ASP A 317 -0.50 1.41 10.96
N ASN A 318 -1.68 1.31 11.55
CA ASN A 318 -2.10 0.17 12.37
C ASN A 318 -1.14 -0.18 13.52
N ALA A 319 -0.27 0.73 13.95
CA ALA A 319 0.79 0.44 14.91
C ALA A 319 0.30 -0.18 16.22
N PHE A 320 -0.85 0.25 16.72
CA PHE A 320 -1.53 -0.28 17.92
C PHE A 320 -2.97 -0.72 17.62
N SER A 321 -3.29 -0.98 16.37
CA SER A 321 -4.62 -1.45 15.99
C SER A 321 -4.93 -2.78 16.69
N TRP A 322 -6.17 -2.95 17.17
CA TRP A 322 -6.62 -4.12 17.94
C TRP A 322 -5.96 -4.31 19.32
N CYS A 323 -5.39 -3.26 19.91
CA CYS A 323 -4.98 -3.27 21.31
C CYS A 323 -6.20 -3.01 22.19
N GLU A 324 -7.10 -4.00 22.28
CA GLU A 324 -8.42 -3.86 22.92
C GLU A 324 -8.35 -3.45 24.38
N SER A 325 -7.28 -3.83 25.10
CA SER A 325 -7.08 -3.47 26.52
C SER A 325 -6.44 -2.10 26.74
N LEU A 326 -5.99 -1.41 25.69
CA LEU A 326 -5.30 -0.13 25.81
C LEU A 326 -6.22 0.93 26.39
N SER A 327 -5.94 1.34 27.61
CA SER A 327 -6.72 2.34 28.35
C SER A 327 -5.92 3.55 28.79
N ASN A 328 -4.60 3.42 28.82
CA ASN A 328 -3.67 4.47 29.23
C ASN A 328 -2.67 4.74 28.11
N LEU A 329 -2.88 5.82 27.38
CA LEU A 329 -2.01 6.28 26.31
C LEU A 329 -1.51 7.68 26.61
N THR A 330 -0.19 7.82 26.66
CA THR A 330 0.46 9.14 26.70
C THR A 330 1.27 9.34 25.43
N ILE A 331 1.01 10.45 24.74
CA ILE A 331 1.78 10.89 23.57
C ILE A 331 2.52 12.15 23.99
N GLU A 332 3.85 12.08 24.07
CA GLU A 332 4.66 13.24 24.48
C GLU A 332 4.80 14.27 23.34
N GLU A 333 5.09 15.52 23.72
CA GLU A 333 5.40 16.60 22.78
C GLU A 333 6.62 16.24 21.94
N GLY A 334 6.49 16.32 20.61
CA GLY A 334 7.53 15.98 19.64
C GLY A 334 7.08 14.96 18.60
N VAL A 335 6.00 14.21 18.85
CA VAL A 335 5.33 13.38 17.83
C VAL A 335 4.70 14.29 16.79
N GLU A 336 4.91 14.00 15.49
CA GLU A 336 4.50 14.87 14.38
C GLU A 336 3.41 14.24 13.50
N HIS A 337 3.41 12.92 13.34
CA HIS A 337 2.47 12.19 12.50
C HIS A 337 1.90 10.96 13.22
N ILE A 338 0.60 10.72 13.04
CA ILE A 338 -0.13 9.54 13.52
C ILE A 338 -0.82 8.92 12.31
N GLY A 339 -0.37 7.73 11.93
CA GLY A 339 -0.77 7.04 10.71
C GLY A 339 -2.19 6.47 10.74
N GLU A 340 -2.62 5.95 9.59
CA GLU A 340 -3.95 5.38 9.39
C GLU A 340 -4.22 4.24 10.36
N ALA A 341 -5.41 4.28 10.98
CA ALA A 341 -5.86 3.25 11.91
C ALA A 341 -4.87 2.93 13.05
N ALA A 342 -3.97 3.86 13.40
CA ALA A 342 -2.89 3.62 14.35
C ALA A 342 -3.37 3.07 15.70
N PHE A 343 -4.54 3.51 16.18
CA PHE A 343 -5.21 3.05 17.41
C PHE A 343 -6.65 2.56 17.12
N PHE A 344 -6.83 1.97 15.95
CA PHE A 344 -8.11 1.38 15.57
C PHE A 344 -8.45 0.22 16.50
N ARG A 345 -9.70 0.11 16.91
CA ARG A 345 -10.19 -0.93 17.84
C ARG A 345 -9.50 -0.95 19.22
N CYS A 346 -8.98 0.18 19.67
CA CYS A 346 -8.56 0.37 21.06
C CYS A 346 -9.77 0.75 21.92
N ASN A 347 -10.70 -0.20 22.13
CA ASN A 347 -12.04 0.07 22.67
C ASN A 347 -12.07 0.55 24.11
N ASN A 348 -11.02 0.29 24.89
CA ASN A 348 -10.88 0.79 26.25
C ASN A 348 -10.24 2.19 26.34
N LEU A 349 -9.83 2.77 25.20
CA LEU A 349 -9.27 4.12 25.15
C LEU A 349 -10.40 5.15 25.11
N ASN A 350 -10.80 5.64 26.30
CA ASN A 350 -11.88 6.61 26.42
C ASN A 350 -11.40 8.06 26.47
N GLU A 351 -10.11 8.29 26.59
CA GLU A 351 -9.52 9.62 26.61
C GLU A 351 -8.11 9.58 26.02
N VAL A 352 -7.77 10.54 25.18
CA VAL A 352 -6.42 10.74 24.67
C VAL A 352 -6.07 12.23 24.66
N THR A 353 -4.85 12.54 25.11
CA THR A 353 -4.28 13.91 24.96
C THR A 353 -3.31 13.91 23.80
N ILE A 354 -3.60 14.72 22.80
CA ILE A 354 -2.77 14.86 21.59
C ILE A 354 -1.99 16.17 21.68
N PRO A 355 -0.65 16.13 21.62
CA PRO A 355 0.21 17.29 21.79
C PRO A 355 0.17 18.24 20.57
N LYS A 356 0.65 19.48 20.76
CA LYS A 356 0.69 20.51 19.69
C LYS A 356 1.62 20.16 18.54
N SER A 357 2.62 19.32 18.78
CA SER A 357 3.58 18.91 17.77
C SER A 357 2.98 18.06 16.66
N VAL A 358 1.83 17.41 16.90
CA VAL A 358 1.15 16.58 15.90
C VAL A 358 0.57 17.47 14.79
N LYS A 359 1.09 17.27 13.58
CA LYS A 359 0.74 18.05 12.36
C LYS A 359 -0.25 17.32 11.49
N GLN A 360 -0.28 15.98 11.56
CA GLN A 360 -1.12 15.12 10.75
C GLN A 360 -1.63 13.94 11.57
N ILE A 361 -2.90 13.64 11.40
CA ILE A 361 -3.58 12.46 11.95
C ILE A 361 -4.39 11.87 10.80
N ASP A 362 -4.05 10.65 10.43
CA ASP A 362 -4.66 9.99 9.28
C ASP A 362 -6.01 9.36 9.63
N MET A 363 -6.66 8.83 8.62
CA MET A 363 -8.02 8.28 8.74
C MET A 363 -8.07 7.17 9.81
N HIS A 364 -9.15 7.15 10.58
CA HIS A 364 -9.43 6.14 11.62
C HIS A 364 -8.34 5.99 12.71
N ALA A 365 -7.40 6.92 12.81
CA ALA A 365 -6.30 6.84 13.76
C ALA A 365 -6.74 6.60 15.21
N PHE A 366 -7.87 7.19 15.64
CA PHE A 366 -8.45 7.01 16.98
C PHE A 366 -9.96 6.83 16.93
N GLY A 367 -10.47 6.07 17.88
CA GLY A 367 -11.91 6.05 18.20
C GLY A 367 -12.78 5.28 17.23
N TRP A 368 -12.20 4.42 16.45
CA TRP A 368 -12.93 3.57 15.52
C TRP A 368 -12.79 2.10 15.88
N ASP A 369 -13.87 1.34 15.71
CA ASP A 369 -13.98 -0.11 15.91
C ASP A 369 -14.57 -0.75 14.67
N TYR A 370 -14.48 -2.07 14.56
CA TYR A 370 -15.07 -2.88 13.52
C TYR A 370 -16.08 -3.84 14.13
N VAL A 371 -17.36 -3.60 13.88
CA VAL A 371 -18.47 -4.39 14.43
C VAL A 371 -19.39 -4.80 13.28
N ASP A 372 -19.64 -6.09 13.15
CA ASP A 372 -20.54 -6.67 12.14
C ASP A 372 -20.25 -6.18 10.70
N ASP A 373 -18.95 -6.19 10.34
CA ASP A 373 -18.42 -5.71 9.06
C ASP A 373 -18.44 -4.17 8.84
N TYR A 374 -18.61 -3.39 9.93
CA TYR A 374 -18.59 -1.91 9.90
C TYR A 374 -17.54 -1.33 10.83
N ASP A 375 -17.00 -0.20 10.42
CA ASP A 375 -16.30 0.67 11.34
C ASP A 375 -17.31 1.44 12.18
N VAL A 376 -17.24 1.34 13.46
CA VAL A 376 -18.13 2.01 14.40
C VAL A 376 -17.33 3.00 15.22
N ARG A 377 -17.90 4.20 15.40
CA ARG A 377 -17.27 5.22 16.23
C ARG A 377 -17.41 4.88 17.71
N ASN A 378 -16.31 4.98 18.48
CA ASN A 378 -16.36 4.93 19.94
C ASN A 378 -16.96 6.23 20.50
N GLU A 379 -18.24 6.19 20.82
CA GLU A 379 -19.01 7.31 21.35
C GLU A 379 -18.49 7.86 22.69
N ASN A 380 -17.63 7.14 23.39
CA ASN A 380 -17.08 7.53 24.69
C ASN A 380 -15.74 8.24 24.59
N LEU A 381 -15.08 8.22 23.43
CA LEU A 381 -13.78 8.84 23.28
C LEU A 381 -13.86 10.36 23.46
N VAL A 382 -12.97 10.90 24.29
CA VAL A 382 -12.74 12.33 24.46
C VAL A 382 -11.33 12.66 24.02
N ILE A 383 -11.19 13.50 23.00
CA ILE A 383 -9.90 14.01 22.53
C ILE A 383 -9.57 15.31 23.25
N LYS A 384 -8.46 15.33 23.99
CA LYS A 384 -7.91 16.54 24.59
C LYS A 384 -6.81 17.09 23.69
N CYS A 385 -6.92 18.32 23.26
CA CYS A 385 -6.00 18.92 22.31
C CYS A 385 -5.90 20.43 22.52
N TYR A 386 -5.40 21.14 21.53
CA TYR A 386 -5.22 22.59 21.59
C TYR A 386 -5.87 23.24 20.38
N SER A 387 -6.29 24.50 20.55
CA SER A 387 -6.96 25.25 19.48
C SER A 387 -6.07 25.42 18.24
N GLY A 388 -6.65 25.24 17.05
CA GLY A 388 -5.98 25.38 15.75
C GLY A 388 -5.03 24.22 15.39
N THR A 389 -5.08 23.09 16.09
CA THR A 389 -4.23 21.93 15.81
C THR A 389 -4.91 20.89 14.90
N ALA A 390 -4.11 20.00 14.30
CA ALA A 390 -4.62 18.86 13.55
C ALA A 390 -5.54 17.96 14.41
N ALA A 391 -5.29 17.86 15.71
CA ALA A 391 -6.10 17.09 16.62
C ALA A 391 -7.49 17.69 16.86
N GLU A 392 -7.60 19.01 16.94
CA GLU A 392 -8.91 19.68 16.98
C GLU A 392 -9.68 19.44 15.67
N GLN A 393 -8.99 19.55 14.54
CA GLN A 393 -9.61 19.29 13.23
C GLN A 393 -10.06 17.84 13.12
N TYR A 394 -9.20 16.89 13.46
CA TYR A 394 -9.55 15.45 13.47
C TYR A 394 -10.79 15.17 14.35
N ALA A 395 -10.84 15.73 15.57
CA ALA A 395 -11.97 15.56 16.45
C ALA A 395 -13.28 16.10 15.84
N LYS A 396 -13.23 17.28 15.22
CA LYS A 396 -14.39 17.90 14.55
C LYS A 396 -14.84 17.10 13.35
N ASP A 397 -13.88 16.68 12.51
CA ASP A 397 -14.16 15.95 11.28
C ASP A 397 -14.80 14.60 11.58
N ASN A 398 -14.35 13.93 12.64
CA ASN A 398 -14.88 12.63 13.07
C ASN A 398 -16.02 12.74 14.10
N GLY A 399 -16.45 13.96 14.46
CA GLY A 399 -17.56 14.19 15.41
C GLY A 399 -17.25 13.74 16.83
N PHE A 400 -15.99 13.63 17.24
CA PHE A 400 -15.63 13.29 18.62
C PHE A 400 -15.78 14.48 19.57
N LYS A 401 -16.09 14.21 20.82
CA LYS A 401 -15.99 15.22 21.87
C LYS A 401 -14.54 15.69 22.02
N CYS A 402 -14.32 16.99 21.97
CA CYS A 402 -13.00 17.59 22.12
C CYS A 402 -12.96 18.60 23.26
N ILE A 403 -11.86 18.58 24.05
CA ILE A 403 -11.60 19.56 25.11
C ILE A 403 -10.32 20.32 24.72
N LEU A 404 -10.45 21.63 24.51
CA LEU A 404 -9.31 22.50 24.19
C LEU A 404 -8.60 22.90 25.48
N LEU A 405 -7.37 22.42 25.65
CA LEU A 405 -6.59 22.58 26.89
C LEU A 405 -6.10 24.01 27.13
N ASP A 406 -5.97 24.82 26.08
CA ASP A 406 -5.51 26.20 26.16
C ASP A 406 -6.64 27.22 26.41
N THR A 407 -7.85 26.92 25.99
CA THR A 407 -9.01 27.82 26.18
C THR A 407 -9.98 27.32 27.24
N GLY A 408 -9.97 26.02 27.56
CA GLY A 408 -10.94 25.35 28.42
C GLY A 408 -12.28 25.13 27.73
N GLU A 409 -12.40 25.41 26.45
CA GLU A 409 -13.60 25.20 25.67
C GLU A 409 -13.83 23.70 25.45
N THR A 410 -15.08 23.28 25.52
CA THR A 410 -15.50 21.92 25.14
C THR A 410 -16.30 22.02 23.85
N ILE A 411 -15.85 21.31 22.83
CA ILE A 411 -16.58 21.06 21.60
C ILE A 411 -17.32 19.73 21.84
N ASP A 412 -18.63 19.81 21.93
CA ASP A 412 -19.45 18.60 22.10
C ASP A 412 -19.42 17.76 20.82
N LYS A 413 -19.78 16.48 20.99
CA LYS A 413 -19.93 15.56 19.87
C LYS A 413 -20.76 16.20 18.75
N GLY A 414 -20.26 16.12 17.55
CA GLY A 414 -20.92 16.55 16.33
C GLY A 414 -21.20 15.38 15.41
N GLU A 415 -21.90 15.67 14.33
CA GLU A 415 -21.92 14.78 13.20
C GLU A 415 -20.54 14.82 12.52
N PRO A 416 -19.97 13.68 12.10
CA PRO A 416 -18.76 13.66 11.28
C PRO A 416 -18.94 14.55 10.06
N THR A 417 -17.90 15.29 9.69
CA THR A 417 -17.95 16.03 8.43
C THR A 417 -17.80 15.06 7.27
N ALA A 418 -18.34 15.40 6.11
CA ALA A 418 -18.27 14.55 4.91
C ALA A 418 -16.81 14.21 4.49
N ALA A 419 -15.80 14.93 5.01
CA ALA A 419 -14.38 14.65 4.76
C ALA A 419 -13.79 13.59 5.70
N ALA A 420 -14.43 13.37 6.86
CA ALA A 420 -13.96 12.41 7.87
C ALA A 420 -14.77 11.12 7.88
N ASP A 421 -15.96 11.18 7.31
CA ASP A 421 -16.85 10.04 7.26
C ASP A 421 -16.78 9.38 5.88
N ASP A 422 -15.98 8.34 5.81
CA ASP A 422 -16.02 7.40 4.70
C ASP A 422 -17.37 6.64 4.68
N ARG A 423 -18.24 6.96 5.67
CA ARG A 423 -19.50 6.28 5.91
C ARG A 423 -20.64 7.27 6.12
N TYR A 424 -21.56 7.17 5.25
CA TYR A 424 -22.82 7.85 5.38
C TYR A 424 -23.71 7.04 6.32
N VAL A 425 -23.82 7.42 7.61
CA VAL A 425 -24.55 6.64 8.62
C VAL A 425 -26.06 6.81 8.45
N CYS A 426 -26.71 5.80 7.90
CA CYS A 426 -28.16 5.81 7.69
C CYS A 426 -28.98 5.76 8.98
N GLU A 427 -28.43 5.24 10.09
CA GLU A 427 -29.13 5.16 11.38
C GLU A 427 -29.63 6.53 11.86
N GLU A 428 -28.86 7.59 11.62
CA GLU A 428 -29.20 8.95 12.05
C GLU A 428 -30.33 9.57 11.24
N LYS A 429 -30.47 9.23 9.96
CA LYS A 429 -31.61 9.67 9.14
C LYS A 429 -32.90 8.90 9.43
N GLY A 430 -32.81 7.75 10.09
CA GLY A 430 -33.96 6.93 10.46
C GLY A 430 -34.87 6.69 9.26
N ASN A 431 -36.16 7.08 9.39
CA ASN A 431 -37.16 6.94 8.31
C ASN A 431 -36.94 7.89 7.11
N LYS A 432 -35.93 8.78 7.14
CA LYS A 432 -35.61 9.70 6.04
C LYS A 432 -34.54 9.14 5.10
N CYS A 433 -33.93 8.01 5.43
CA CYS A 433 -32.97 7.37 4.55
C CYS A 433 -33.59 7.04 3.19
N ALA A 434 -32.98 7.54 2.12
CA ALA A 434 -33.47 7.37 0.75
C ALA A 434 -33.53 5.90 0.30
N VAL A 435 -32.67 5.05 0.86
CA VAL A 435 -32.58 3.61 0.58
C VAL A 435 -33.81 2.86 1.09
N LYS A 436 -34.37 3.26 2.24
CA LYS A 436 -35.52 2.58 2.88
C LYS A 436 -36.80 2.55 2.06
N ARG A 437 -36.91 3.35 1.01
CA ARG A 437 -38.05 3.32 0.09
C ARG A 437 -38.04 2.11 -0.86
N PHE A 438 -36.89 1.44 -0.99
CA PHE A 438 -36.71 0.32 -1.91
C PHE A 438 -36.78 -0.99 -1.15
N LYS A 439 -37.66 -1.88 -1.57
CA LYS A 439 -37.91 -3.18 -0.91
C LYS A 439 -36.88 -4.26 -1.27
N ASP A 440 -36.14 -4.05 -2.33
CA ASP A 440 -35.10 -4.92 -2.83
C ASP A 440 -33.69 -4.55 -2.33
N LEU A 441 -33.58 -3.49 -1.53
CA LEU A 441 -32.38 -3.17 -0.78
C LEU A 441 -32.53 -3.69 0.65
N LYS A 442 -31.52 -4.41 1.12
CA LYS A 442 -31.46 -4.82 2.50
C LYS A 442 -31.41 -3.56 3.37
N SER A 443 -32.30 -3.47 4.33
CA SER A 443 -32.34 -2.29 5.18
C SER A 443 -31.13 -2.26 6.07
N ALA A 444 -30.32 -1.33 5.81
CA ALA A 444 -29.45 -0.62 6.70
C ALA A 444 -28.19 -1.32 7.20
N ASP A 445 -28.17 -1.87 8.27
CA ASP A 445 -27.02 -2.00 9.14
C ASP A 445 -26.25 -3.26 8.77
N GLY A 446 -25.49 -3.24 7.67
CA GLY A 446 -24.73 -4.37 7.27
C GLY A 446 -24.50 -4.56 5.76
N ASP A 447 -24.93 -3.63 4.92
CA ASP A 447 -24.68 -3.74 3.48
C ASP A 447 -23.63 -2.70 3.04
N PRO A 448 -22.41 -3.11 2.65
CA PRO A 448 -21.37 -2.16 2.23
C PRO A 448 -21.79 -1.26 1.07
N ASP A 449 -22.80 -1.68 0.29
CA ASP A 449 -23.30 -0.91 -0.84
C ASP A 449 -24.33 0.15 -0.44
N HIS A 450 -24.86 0.07 0.79
CA HIS A 450 -25.89 0.98 1.28
C HIS A 450 -25.49 2.44 1.15
N TYR A 451 -24.29 2.77 1.59
CA TYR A 451 -23.78 4.15 1.63
C TYR A 451 -23.55 4.74 0.24
N GLY A 452 -23.00 3.95 -0.65
CA GLY A 452 -22.84 4.34 -2.05
C GLY A 452 -24.17 4.62 -2.72
N ILE A 453 -25.16 3.74 -2.47
CA ILE A 453 -26.53 3.89 -3.00
C ILE A 453 -27.19 5.13 -2.41
N GLU A 454 -27.14 5.34 -1.11
CA GLU A 454 -27.72 6.50 -0.44
C GLU A 454 -27.11 7.80 -0.94
N PHE A 455 -25.77 7.88 -1.02
CA PHE A 455 -25.06 9.02 -1.59
C PHE A 455 -25.56 9.34 -3.01
N CYS A 456 -25.67 8.33 -3.85
CA CYS A 456 -26.11 8.53 -5.24
C CYS A 456 -27.59 8.95 -5.32
N LEU A 457 -28.44 8.47 -4.44
CA LEU A 457 -29.86 8.84 -4.36
C LEU A 457 -30.05 10.29 -3.86
N ASP A 458 -29.36 10.65 -2.79
CA ASP A 458 -29.47 11.98 -2.17
C ASP A 458 -28.91 13.09 -3.07
N ASN A 459 -27.85 12.79 -3.82
CA ASN A 459 -27.27 13.72 -4.78
C ASN A 459 -27.92 13.65 -6.18
N GLY A 460 -29.00 12.84 -6.35
CA GLY A 460 -29.70 12.70 -7.60
C GLY A 460 -28.88 12.08 -8.74
N ILE A 461 -27.76 11.42 -8.42
CA ILE A 461 -26.88 10.75 -9.39
C ILE A 461 -27.57 9.53 -9.95
N MET A 462 -28.17 8.72 -9.06
CA MET A 462 -28.96 7.53 -9.39
C MET A 462 -30.43 7.72 -8.99
N ALA A 463 -31.27 6.85 -9.51
CA ALA A 463 -32.65 6.70 -9.12
C ALA A 463 -33.03 5.22 -9.10
N GLY A 464 -34.14 4.87 -8.46
CA GLY A 464 -34.71 3.53 -8.58
C GLY A 464 -35.08 3.17 -10.02
N THR A 465 -35.14 1.90 -10.30
CA THR A 465 -35.61 1.34 -11.58
C THR A 465 -37.13 1.24 -11.64
N GLY A 466 -37.78 1.28 -10.46
CA GLY A 466 -39.22 1.30 -10.26
C GLY A 466 -39.63 2.22 -9.10
N ALA A 467 -40.91 2.16 -8.74
CA ALA A 467 -41.43 2.96 -7.63
C ALA A 467 -40.82 2.60 -6.28
N ASP A 468 -40.54 1.31 -6.07
CA ASP A 468 -40.04 0.72 -4.85
C ASP A 468 -38.93 -0.34 -5.08
N THR A 469 -38.25 -0.28 -6.25
CA THR A 469 -37.15 -1.18 -6.64
C THR A 469 -35.96 -0.38 -7.10
N PHE A 470 -34.77 -0.80 -6.69
CA PHE A 470 -33.48 -0.23 -7.06
C PHE A 470 -32.71 -1.14 -8.03
N ASN A 471 -32.86 -2.46 -7.91
CA ASN A 471 -32.14 -3.51 -8.61
C ASN A 471 -30.62 -3.39 -8.40
N PRO A 472 -30.11 -3.59 -7.19
CA PRO A 472 -28.70 -3.36 -6.85
C PRO A 472 -27.73 -4.22 -7.67
N ASP A 473 -28.13 -5.46 -7.98
CA ASP A 473 -27.30 -6.45 -8.67
C ASP A 473 -27.28 -6.30 -10.20
N ASP A 474 -28.15 -5.46 -10.76
CA ASP A 474 -28.18 -5.26 -12.22
C ASP A 474 -26.92 -4.53 -12.69
N SER A 475 -26.37 -4.94 -13.83
CA SER A 475 -25.31 -4.19 -14.51
C SER A 475 -25.86 -2.89 -15.12
N ILE A 476 -24.99 -1.91 -15.31
CA ILE A 476 -25.36 -0.62 -15.93
C ILE A 476 -24.86 -0.52 -17.36
N THR A 477 -25.61 0.19 -18.18
CA THR A 477 -25.20 0.46 -19.55
C THR A 477 -24.30 1.71 -19.63
N ARG A 478 -23.59 1.85 -20.73
CA ARG A 478 -22.76 3.02 -21.03
C ARG A 478 -23.56 4.33 -21.02
N ALA A 479 -24.80 4.30 -21.52
CA ALA A 479 -25.69 5.47 -21.47
C ALA A 479 -26.15 5.80 -20.04
N GLN A 480 -26.44 4.79 -19.22
CA GLN A 480 -26.78 4.99 -17.82
C GLN A 480 -25.60 5.59 -17.06
N PHE A 481 -24.39 5.04 -17.24
CA PHE A 481 -23.19 5.59 -16.61
C PHE A 481 -22.91 7.03 -17.05
N ALA A 482 -23.00 7.33 -18.35
CA ALA A 482 -22.84 8.70 -18.86
C ALA A 482 -23.83 9.67 -18.20
N THR A 483 -25.07 9.22 -17.98
CA THR A 483 -26.09 10.03 -17.32
C THR A 483 -25.82 10.23 -15.84
N MET A 484 -25.39 9.17 -15.15
CA MET A 484 -24.96 9.25 -13.75
C MET A 484 -23.80 10.23 -13.61
N PHE A 485 -22.78 10.08 -14.46
CA PHE A 485 -21.60 10.94 -14.42
C PHE A 485 -21.90 12.41 -14.73
N TYR A 486 -22.78 12.66 -15.68
CA TYR A 486 -23.26 14.01 -15.99
C TYR A 486 -23.96 14.66 -14.79
N ARG A 487 -24.80 13.89 -14.06
CA ARG A 487 -25.46 14.37 -12.85
C ARG A 487 -24.45 14.58 -11.71
N PHE A 488 -23.51 13.67 -11.52
CA PHE A 488 -22.41 13.82 -10.59
C PHE A 488 -21.59 15.10 -10.82
N ALA A 489 -21.37 15.46 -12.08
CA ALA A 489 -20.70 16.71 -12.46
C ALA A 489 -21.58 17.97 -12.29
N GLY A 490 -22.77 17.87 -11.71
CA GLY A 490 -23.70 18.99 -11.48
C GLY A 490 -24.58 19.34 -12.66
N SER A 491 -24.74 18.45 -13.62
CA SER A 491 -25.60 18.64 -14.81
C SER A 491 -25.33 19.94 -15.60
N PRO A 492 -24.07 20.18 -16.01
CA PRO A 492 -23.67 21.45 -16.61
C PRO A 492 -24.40 21.71 -17.95
N GLU A 493 -24.62 22.98 -18.28
CA GLU A 493 -25.24 23.35 -19.54
C GLU A 493 -24.39 22.89 -20.74
N THR A 494 -25.03 22.22 -21.69
CA THR A 494 -24.42 21.72 -22.93
C THR A 494 -25.44 21.56 -24.03
N SER A 495 -24.98 21.50 -25.27
CA SER A 495 -25.86 21.16 -26.40
C SER A 495 -26.15 19.65 -26.45
N GLU A 496 -27.24 19.25 -27.06
CA GLU A 496 -27.57 17.85 -27.34
C GLU A 496 -26.84 17.30 -28.57
N ASN A 497 -26.09 18.15 -29.28
CA ASN A 497 -25.41 17.75 -30.51
C ASN A 497 -24.23 16.84 -30.19
N SER A 498 -24.27 15.65 -30.73
CA SER A 498 -23.21 14.66 -30.64
C SER A 498 -22.84 14.15 -32.02
N LYS A 499 -21.60 13.71 -32.19
CA LYS A 499 -21.12 13.02 -33.38
C LYS A 499 -21.68 11.60 -33.55
N PHE A 500 -22.29 11.05 -32.48
CA PHE A 500 -22.76 9.67 -32.46
C PHE A 500 -24.14 9.53 -33.11
N SER A 501 -24.24 8.60 -34.05
CA SER A 501 -25.45 8.37 -34.85
C SER A 501 -26.40 7.33 -34.24
N ASP A 502 -25.96 6.60 -33.22
CA ASP A 502 -26.68 5.51 -32.56
C ASP A 502 -27.43 5.93 -31.28
N LEU A 503 -27.56 7.24 -31.03
CA LEU A 503 -28.29 7.78 -29.89
C LEU A 503 -29.79 7.88 -30.17
N THR A 504 -30.54 6.86 -29.77
CA THR A 504 -31.97 6.73 -30.08
C THR A 504 -32.92 7.32 -29.03
N GLN A 505 -32.47 7.48 -27.78
CA GLN A 505 -33.31 7.92 -26.66
C GLN A 505 -32.89 9.31 -26.16
N ASP A 506 -33.86 10.20 -25.94
CA ASP A 506 -33.60 11.61 -25.60
C ASP A 506 -32.93 11.79 -24.22
N TRP A 507 -33.21 10.91 -23.23
CA TRP A 507 -32.74 11.08 -21.85
C TRP A 507 -31.21 11.02 -21.70
N TYR A 508 -30.49 10.36 -22.62
CA TYR A 508 -29.03 10.25 -22.55
C TYR A 508 -28.30 11.13 -23.59
N LYS A 509 -29.00 11.75 -24.56
CA LYS A 509 -28.35 12.55 -25.62
C LYS A 509 -27.50 13.69 -25.02
N LYS A 510 -28.11 14.50 -24.15
CA LYS A 510 -27.42 15.61 -23.47
C LYS A 510 -26.26 15.15 -22.59
N PRO A 511 -26.41 14.15 -21.71
CA PRO A 511 -25.31 13.54 -20.96
C PRO A 511 -24.14 13.04 -21.82
N ILE A 512 -24.44 12.28 -22.87
CA ILE A 512 -23.42 11.73 -23.76
C ILE A 512 -22.69 12.83 -24.54
N ALA A 513 -23.43 13.82 -25.04
CA ALA A 513 -22.87 14.97 -25.75
C ALA A 513 -21.90 15.75 -24.84
N TRP A 514 -22.27 15.97 -23.57
CA TRP A 514 -21.41 16.62 -22.58
C TRP A 514 -20.17 15.78 -22.29
N ALA A 515 -20.33 14.50 -22.02
CA ALA A 515 -19.23 13.61 -21.67
C ALA A 515 -18.19 13.49 -22.80
N ALA A 516 -18.66 13.43 -24.04
CA ALA A 516 -17.82 13.40 -25.23
C ALA A 516 -17.10 14.74 -25.48
N ALA A 517 -17.79 15.87 -25.32
CA ALA A 517 -17.23 17.21 -25.53
C ALA A 517 -16.14 17.55 -24.51
N ASN A 518 -16.23 16.98 -23.30
CA ASN A 518 -15.24 17.17 -22.22
C ASN A 518 -14.18 16.05 -22.15
N GLY A 519 -14.14 15.14 -23.13
CA GLY A 519 -13.16 14.06 -23.19
C GLY A 519 -13.29 13.02 -22.06
N VAL A 520 -14.38 13.06 -21.31
CA VAL A 520 -14.63 12.17 -20.17
C VAL A 520 -14.98 10.77 -20.65
N LEU A 521 -15.86 10.66 -21.65
CA LEU A 521 -16.36 9.40 -22.18
C LEU A 521 -16.30 9.40 -23.71
N ASN A 522 -15.58 8.46 -24.27
CA ASN A 522 -15.42 8.31 -25.71
C ASN A 522 -16.42 7.29 -26.28
N GLY A 523 -16.68 7.39 -27.59
CA GLY A 523 -17.42 6.36 -28.32
C GLY A 523 -16.63 5.06 -28.45
N THR A 524 -17.33 4.01 -28.84
CA THR A 524 -16.71 2.70 -29.21
C THR A 524 -16.19 2.73 -30.65
N GLY A 525 -16.59 3.74 -31.43
CA GLY A 525 -16.11 4.02 -32.78
C GLY A 525 -16.23 5.52 -33.11
N ASP A 526 -15.88 5.90 -34.35
CA ASP A 526 -15.85 7.29 -34.77
C ASP A 526 -17.20 7.98 -34.61
N THR A 527 -18.29 7.28 -34.97
CA THR A 527 -19.67 7.77 -34.96
C THR A 527 -20.61 6.88 -34.12
N THR A 528 -20.08 5.95 -33.34
CA THR A 528 -20.84 5.04 -32.49
C THR A 528 -20.47 5.20 -31.03
N PHE A 529 -21.48 5.22 -30.14
CA PHE A 529 -21.33 5.30 -28.70
C PHE A 529 -21.59 3.96 -28.02
N SER A 530 -22.42 3.12 -28.60
CA SER A 530 -22.94 1.87 -28.05
C SER A 530 -23.68 2.11 -26.71
N PRO A 531 -24.76 2.87 -26.69
CA PRO A 531 -25.43 3.31 -25.47
C PRO A 531 -26.00 2.17 -24.63
N ASP A 532 -26.39 1.07 -25.25
CA ASP A 532 -27.05 -0.07 -24.63
C ASP A 532 -26.06 -1.18 -24.18
N ASP A 533 -24.78 -1.08 -24.61
CA ASP A 533 -23.74 -1.99 -24.14
C ASP A 533 -23.45 -1.74 -22.64
N VAL A 534 -23.16 -2.81 -21.89
CA VAL A 534 -22.73 -2.68 -20.49
C VAL A 534 -21.35 -2.02 -20.42
N ILE A 535 -21.12 -1.23 -19.37
CA ILE A 535 -19.83 -0.61 -19.11
C ILE A 535 -18.99 -1.50 -18.21
N THR A 536 -17.68 -1.64 -18.50
CA THR A 536 -16.78 -2.45 -17.70
C THR A 536 -16.04 -1.65 -16.62
N ARG A 537 -15.49 -2.34 -15.61
CA ARG A 537 -14.71 -1.69 -14.53
C ARG A 537 -13.53 -0.88 -15.07
N GLU A 538 -12.77 -1.41 -16.05
CA GLU A 538 -11.65 -0.69 -16.64
C GLU A 538 -12.10 0.57 -17.43
N GLN A 539 -13.28 0.53 -18.05
CA GLN A 539 -13.84 1.70 -18.73
C GLN A 539 -14.25 2.78 -17.72
N ILE A 540 -14.85 2.39 -16.60
CA ILE A 540 -15.19 3.31 -15.50
C ILE A 540 -13.92 3.94 -14.92
N ALA A 541 -12.88 3.14 -14.65
CA ALA A 541 -11.60 3.64 -14.19
C ALA A 541 -11.02 4.71 -15.13
N ALA A 542 -11.02 4.43 -16.43
CA ALA A 542 -10.54 5.39 -17.43
C ALA A 542 -11.34 6.70 -17.45
N ILE A 543 -12.63 6.66 -17.12
CA ILE A 543 -13.48 7.86 -17.04
C ILE A 543 -13.15 8.67 -15.80
N PHE A 544 -13.09 8.05 -14.62
CA PHE A 544 -12.72 8.71 -13.37
C PHE A 544 -11.33 9.36 -13.48
N TYR A 545 -10.36 8.63 -14.02
CA TYR A 545 -9.00 9.09 -14.21
C TYR A 545 -8.94 10.36 -15.09
N ARG A 546 -9.57 10.34 -16.27
CA ARG A 546 -9.58 11.49 -17.18
C ARG A 546 -10.28 12.71 -16.56
N TYR A 547 -11.36 12.48 -15.83
CA TYR A 547 -12.05 13.57 -15.16
C TYR A 547 -11.21 14.16 -14.03
N ALA A 548 -10.61 13.34 -13.19
CA ALA A 548 -9.69 13.77 -12.13
C ALA A 548 -8.53 14.57 -12.72
N GLN A 549 -7.90 14.08 -13.80
CA GLN A 549 -6.86 14.78 -14.53
C GLN A 549 -7.34 16.16 -15.05
N SER A 550 -8.56 16.24 -15.56
CA SER A 550 -9.14 17.50 -16.03
C SER A 550 -9.39 18.51 -14.89
N LYS A 551 -9.48 18.04 -13.65
CA LYS A 551 -9.61 18.85 -12.43
C LYS A 551 -8.27 19.25 -11.84
N GLY A 552 -7.16 18.75 -12.41
CA GLY A 552 -5.79 19.08 -11.96
C GLY A 552 -5.31 18.27 -10.77
N LEU A 553 -5.94 17.11 -10.50
CA LEU A 553 -5.50 16.21 -9.45
C LEU A 553 -4.13 15.61 -9.78
N ASP A 554 -3.42 15.19 -8.76
CA ASP A 554 -2.20 14.39 -8.91
C ASP A 554 -2.56 13.00 -9.43
N MET A 555 -2.03 12.66 -10.60
CA MET A 555 -2.25 11.38 -11.27
C MET A 555 -1.09 10.41 -11.06
N SER A 556 -0.11 10.77 -10.24
CA SER A 556 0.99 9.87 -9.88
C SER A 556 0.46 8.67 -9.09
N VAL A 557 1.09 7.54 -9.30
CA VAL A 557 0.80 6.27 -8.62
C VAL A 557 2.09 5.84 -7.95
N GLY A 558 2.04 5.47 -6.68
CA GLY A 558 3.21 4.99 -5.95
C GLY A 558 3.77 3.69 -6.55
N ASP A 559 5.07 3.48 -6.39
CA ASP A 559 5.83 2.40 -7.05
C ASP A 559 5.33 0.97 -6.75
N GLY A 560 4.43 0.77 -5.79
CA GLY A 560 3.82 -0.53 -5.44
C GLY A 560 2.52 -0.88 -6.18
N TRP A 561 1.97 0.03 -6.98
CA TRP A 561 0.65 -0.13 -7.58
C TRP A 561 0.67 -0.41 -9.09
N ASP A 562 1.44 -1.39 -9.52
CA ASP A 562 1.38 -1.90 -10.89
C ASP A 562 0.53 -3.18 -10.94
N LEU A 563 -0.75 -3.03 -11.21
CA LEU A 563 -1.69 -4.16 -11.28
C LEU A 563 -1.30 -5.19 -12.34
N SER A 564 -0.55 -4.82 -13.38
CA SER A 564 -0.09 -5.77 -14.39
C SER A 564 0.95 -6.76 -13.85
N LYS A 565 1.56 -6.44 -12.71
CA LYS A 565 2.57 -7.24 -12.01
C LYS A 565 2.09 -7.76 -10.64
N SER A 566 0.86 -7.50 -10.28
CA SER A 566 0.31 -7.78 -8.95
C SER A 566 0.12 -9.27 -8.63
N GLY A 567 0.25 -10.15 -9.63
CA GLY A 567 0.03 -11.59 -9.46
C GLY A 567 -1.44 -12.01 -9.36
N TYR A 568 -2.39 -11.09 -9.54
CA TYR A 568 -3.82 -11.46 -9.64
C TYR A 568 -4.08 -12.21 -10.94
N ASN A 569 -4.96 -13.22 -10.87
CA ASN A 569 -5.20 -14.16 -11.97
C ASN A 569 -5.64 -13.49 -13.29
N ASP A 570 -6.23 -12.31 -13.23
CA ASP A 570 -6.78 -11.56 -14.36
C ASP A 570 -6.08 -10.20 -14.60
N SER A 571 -4.91 -10.01 -14.02
CA SER A 571 -4.12 -8.78 -14.21
C SER A 571 -3.71 -8.56 -15.67
N GLY A 572 -3.45 -9.63 -16.41
CA GLY A 572 -3.15 -9.59 -17.85
C GLY A 572 -4.35 -9.23 -18.74
N ASP A 573 -5.55 -9.21 -18.21
CA ASP A 573 -6.77 -8.87 -18.95
C ASP A 573 -7.02 -7.35 -19.01
N ILE A 574 -6.28 -6.54 -18.23
CA ILE A 574 -6.41 -5.08 -18.27
C ILE A 574 -5.93 -4.58 -19.64
N ALA A 575 -6.77 -3.81 -20.32
CA ALA A 575 -6.39 -3.22 -21.59
C ALA A 575 -5.36 -2.09 -21.39
N ASP A 576 -4.38 -1.97 -22.30
CA ASP A 576 -3.29 -0.98 -22.24
C ASP A 576 -3.79 0.45 -21.95
N TYR A 577 -4.91 0.85 -22.56
CA TYR A 577 -5.48 2.18 -22.37
C TYR A 577 -6.00 2.43 -20.95
N ALA A 578 -6.26 1.38 -20.20
CA ALA A 578 -6.89 1.43 -18.88
C ALA A 578 -5.89 1.18 -17.73
N LEU A 579 -4.68 0.67 -18.00
CA LEU A 579 -3.75 0.25 -16.97
C LEU A 579 -3.41 1.38 -15.98
N SER A 580 -3.00 2.55 -16.47
CA SER A 580 -2.71 3.69 -15.59
C SER A 580 -3.93 4.15 -14.79
N ALA A 581 -5.12 4.10 -15.39
CA ALA A 581 -6.36 4.49 -14.74
C ALA A 581 -6.78 3.47 -13.66
N MET A 582 -6.62 2.18 -13.93
CA MET A 582 -6.87 1.10 -12.97
C MET A 582 -5.92 1.22 -11.78
N ASN A 583 -4.62 1.34 -12.02
CA ASN A 583 -3.61 1.54 -10.99
C ASN A 583 -3.98 2.70 -10.07
N TRP A 584 -4.30 3.86 -10.65
CA TRP A 584 -4.69 5.05 -9.90
C TRP A 584 -5.98 4.84 -9.10
N CYS A 585 -7.02 4.25 -9.70
CA CYS A 585 -8.30 4.01 -9.01
C CYS A 585 -8.15 3.03 -7.83
N PHE A 586 -7.27 2.03 -7.94
CA PHE A 586 -7.00 1.10 -6.86
C PHE A 586 -6.18 1.75 -5.75
N GLU A 587 -5.14 2.50 -6.08
CA GLU A 587 -4.35 3.24 -5.09
C GLU A 587 -5.20 4.25 -4.31
N LYS A 588 -6.08 4.99 -5.01
CA LYS A 588 -6.98 5.96 -4.36
C LYS A 588 -8.20 5.30 -3.68
N GLY A 589 -8.27 3.98 -3.62
CA GLY A 589 -9.35 3.24 -2.97
C GLY A 589 -10.73 3.38 -3.63
N ILE A 590 -10.80 3.89 -4.87
CA ILE A 590 -12.06 4.02 -5.62
C ILE A 590 -12.58 2.65 -6.03
N MET A 591 -11.67 1.75 -6.37
CA MET A 591 -11.95 0.36 -6.73
C MET A 591 -11.22 -0.58 -5.79
N TYR A 592 -11.75 -1.77 -5.60
CA TYR A 592 -11.21 -2.79 -4.71
C TYR A 592 -11.13 -4.15 -5.40
N ILE A 593 -10.31 -5.02 -4.84
CA ILE A 593 -10.07 -6.37 -5.29
C ILE A 593 -11.14 -7.27 -4.69
N HIS A 594 -11.70 -8.17 -5.50
CA HIS A 594 -12.70 -9.12 -5.03
C HIS A 594 -12.07 -10.45 -4.65
N SER A 595 -12.47 -11.01 -3.50
CA SER A 595 -12.18 -12.40 -3.18
C SER A 595 -13.18 -13.31 -3.90
N VAL A 596 -12.67 -14.27 -4.66
CA VAL A 596 -13.51 -15.18 -5.45
C VAL A 596 -14.00 -16.38 -4.63
N ASN A 597 -13.18 -16.87 -3.69
CA ASN A 597 -13.49 -18.08 -2.89
C ASN A 597 -12.76 -18.10 -1.54
N GLY A 598 -12.38 -16.91 -1.04
CA GLY A 598 -11.60 -16.77 0.20
C GLY A 598 -10.09 -16.96 0.04
N TYR A 599 -9.61 -17.39 -1.13
CA TYR A 599 -8.19 -17.63 -1.41
C TYR A 599 -7.71 -17.05 -2.74
N GLU A 600 -8.62 -16.75 -3.66
CA GLU A 600 -8.30 -16.16 -4.95
C GLU A 600 -8.83 -14.73 -5.00
N TYR A 601 -8.02 -13.84 -5.54
CA TYR A 601 -8.33 -12.42 -5.68
C TYR A 601 -8.29 -12.03 -7.15
N ALA A 602 -9.28 -11.24 -7.58
CA ALA A 602 -9.40 -10.80 -8.96
C ALA A 602 -9.76 -9.31 -9.06
N ILE A 603 -9.26 -8.69 -10.12
CA ILE A 603 -9.47 -7.27 -10.44
C ILE A 603 -10.78 -7.08 -11.21
N TYR A 604 -11.15 -8.08 -12.01
CA TYR A 604 -12.31 -8.08 -12.91
C TYR A 604 -12.37 -6.90 -13.90
N PRO A 605 -11.30 -6.60 -14.67
CA PRO A 605 -11.25 -5.40 -15.50
C PRO A 605 -12.33 -5.36 -16.56
N LYS A 606 -12.68 -6.53 -17.14
CA LYS A 606 -13.67 -6.69 -18.21
C LYS A 606 -15.10 -6.94 -17.73
N VAL A 607 -15.28 -7.15 -16.44
CA VAL A 607 -16.61 -7.39 -15.86
C VAL A 607 -17.36 -6.07 -15.71
N ALA A 608 -18.65 -6.09 -16.01
CA ALA A 608 -19.53 -4.97 -15.71
C ALA A 608 -19.85 -4.97 -14.20
N PRO A 609 -19.59 -3.87 -13.49
CA PRO A 609 -19.98 -3.78 -12.08
C PRO A 609 -21.50 -3.70 -11.95
N SER A 610 -21.99 -4.07 -10.78
CA SER A 610 -23.39 -3.89 -10.41
C SER A 610 -23.74 -2.40 -10.23
N ARG A 611 -25.03 -2.11 -10.11
CA ARG A 611 -25.49 -0.75 -9.76
C ARG A 611 -25.02 -0.35 -8.36
N ALA A 612 -25.00 -1.27 -7.43
CA ALA A 612 -24.51 -1.07 -6.07
C ALA A 612 -23.00 -0.77 -6.07
N ASP A 613 -22.18 -1.64 -6.70
CA ASP A 613 -20.74 -1.38 -6.86
C ASP A 613 -20.45 -0.01 -7.49
N THR A 614 -21.23 0.33 -8.54
CA THR A 614 -21.05 1.61 -9.23
C THR A 614 -21.39 2.79 -8.33
N ALA A 615 -22.40 2.67 -7.51
CA ALA A 615 -22.76 3.71 -6.54
C ALA A 615 -21.65 3.91 -5.51
N THR A 616 -21.08 2.84 -5.00
CA THR A 616 -19.92 2.85 -4.10
C THR A 616 -18.70 3.50 -4.75
N MET A 617 -18.42 3.20 -6.03
CA MET A 617 -17.35 3.87 -6.79
C MET A 617 -17.56 5.38 -6.90
N PHE A 618 -18.80 5.85 -7.13
CA PHE A 618 -19.09 7.29 -7.15
C PHE A 618 -18.88 7.97 -5.80
N LEU A 619 -19.28 7.34 -4.71
CA LEU A 619 -19.03 7.83 -3.37
C LEU A 619 -17.52 7.98 -3.12
N LYS A 620 -16.75 6.91 -3.34
CA LYS A 620 -15.28 6.91 -3.17
C LYS A 620 -14.60 7.94 -4.07
N PHE A 621 -15.03 8.07 -5.30
CA PHE A 621 -14.51 9.07 -6.23
C PHE A 621 -14.80 10.50 -5.76
N SER A 622 -15.95 10.74 -5.12
CA SER A 622 -16.30 12.05 -4.56
C SER A 622 -15.32 12.46 -3.45
N TYR A 623 -14.86 11.53 -2.64
CA TYR A 623 -13.86 11.78 -1.60
C TYR A 623 -12.51 12.18 -2.20
N VAL A 624 -12.06 11.45 -3.22
CA VAL A 624 -10.80 11.79 -3.92
C VAL A 624 -10.85 13.21 -4.51
N LEU A 625 -12.00 13.64 -5.03
CA LEU A 625 -12.17 15.00 -5.58
C LEU A 625 -12.19 16.09 -4.50
N ASN A 626 -12.67 15.79 -3.30
CA ASN A 626 -12.86 16.76 -2.22
C ASN A 626 -11.62 16.91 -1.33
N ASN A 627 -10.74 15.91 -1.32
CA ASN A 627 -9.54 15.88 -0.47
C ASN A 627 -8.27 16.38 -1.19
N ASN A 628 -8.41 17.04 -2.37
CA ASN A 628 -7.27 17.63 -3.11
C ASN A 628 -7.39 19.14 -3.29
#